data_d9ae88226dad1f7f486d7a51315db45d
#
_entry.id   d9ae88226dad1f7f486d7a51315db45d
#
_cell.length_a   1.000
_cell.length_b   1.000
_cell.length_c   1.000
_cell.angle_alpha   90.00
_cell.angle_beta   90.00
_cell.angle_gamma   90.00
#
_symmetry.space_group_name_H-M   'P 1'
#
loop_
_entity.id
_entity.type
_entity.pdbx_description
1 polymer ?
#
loop_
_entity_poly.entity_id
_entity_poly.type
_entity_poly.pdbx_seq_one_letter_code
_entity_poly.pdbx_strand_id
1 'polypeptide(L)'
;MISYDLDKMLYTIPADKHSTEEIREILGKHPEIKFVSLVGIDVGGHDTDEKIPVEEFLKDMDKFLTHGVQTDGSSVVLPKIAKLNNAKVDIIPDKTVNWFVDHNFNYPDPDTGLPVGTLRIPSSLVHNDSERVGSRVILRDAIRNFKDDLMELLR
;
A
#
# COMPACT_ATOMS: atom_id res chain seq x y z
N MET A 1 -16.45 -14.12 24.66
CA MET A 1 -16.41 -12.86 23.88
C MET A 1 -15.01 -12.31 23.99
N ILE A 2 -14.34 -12.05 22.87
CA ILE A 2 -13.01 -11.43 22.85
C ILE A 2 -13.21 -9.92 22.98
N SER A 3 -12.51 -9.30 23.94
CA SER A 3 -12.54 -7.85 24.13
C SER A 3 -11.14 -7.28 23.86
N TYR A 4 -11.06 -6.23 23.07
CA TYR A 4 -9.82 -5.58 22.71
C TYR A 4 -9.73 -4.17 23.29
N ASP A 5 -8.53 -3.76 23.70
CA ASP A 5 -8.23 -2.38 24.09
C ASP A 5 -7.94 -1.54 22.83
N LEU A 6 -8.96 -0.84 22.35
CA LEU A 6 -8.90 -0.06 21.12
C LEU A 6 -7.89 1.08 21.17
N ASP A 7 -7.62 1.61 22.37
CA ASP A 7 -6.68 2.73 22.55
C ASP A 7 -5.21 2.31 22.38
N LYS A 8 -4.94 1.00 22.47
CA LYS A 8 -3.60 0.44 22.26
C LYS A 8 -3.32 0.06 20.82
N MET A 9 -4.32 0.09 19.95
CA MET A 9 -4.19 -0.35 18.57
C MET A 9 -3.59 0.76 17.70
N LEU A 10 -2.74 0.36 16.77
CA LEU A 10 -2.25 1.24 15.71
C LEU A 10 -3.23 1.20 14.53
N TYR A 11 -3.72 2.36 14.10
CA TYR A 11 -4.64 2.45 12.97
C TYR A 11 -4.00 3.02 11.71
N THR A 12 -3.03 3.92 11.88
CA THR A 12 -2.47 4.69 10.78
C THR A 12 -1.01 5.03 11.06
N ILE A 13 -0.18 4.97 10.01
CA ILE A 13 1.14 5.60 10.00
C ILE A 13 1.04 6.81 9.07
N PRO A 14 1.13 8.05 9.59
CA PRO A 14 1.02 9.25 8.78
C PRO A 14 2.14 9.38 7.75
N ALA A 15 1.87 10.10 6.66
CA ALA A 15 2.83 10.28 5.55
C ALA A 15 4.15 10.93 5.96
N ASP A 16 4.16 11.73 7.03
CA ASP A 16 5.36 12.38 7.58
C ASP A 16 6.20 11.47 8.52
N LYS A 17 5.77 10.21 8.72
CA LYS A 17 6.40 9.21 9.58
C LYS A 17 6.91 7.99 8.80
N HIS A 18 7.33 8.17 7.56
CA HIS A 18 7.73 7.09 6.66
C HIS A 18 9.24 6.93 6.47
N SER A 19 10.07 7.51 7.36
CA SER A 19 11.49 7.15 7.41
C SER A 19 11.65 5.69 7.89
N THR A 20 12.71 5.03 7.46
CA THR A 20 12.97 3.63 7.85
C THR A 20 13.11 3.46 9.35
N GLU A 21 13.68 4.44 10.03
CA GLU A 21 13.84 4.47 11.49
C GLU A 21 12.49 4.59 12.20
N GLU A 22 11.62 5.52 11.75
CA GLU A 22 10.29 5.71 12.32
C GLU A 22 9.39 4.49 12.11
N ILE A 23 9.38 3.92 10.91
CA ILE A 23 8.61 2.70 10.61
C ILE A 23 9.07 1.55 11.51
N ARG A 24 10.39 1.37 11.65
CA ARG A 24 10.98 0.33 12.50
C ARG A 24 10.60 0.52 13.97
N GLU A 25 10.63 1.75 14.45
CA GLU A 25 10.22 2.09 15.82
C GLU A 25 8.73 1.81 16.05
N ILE A 26 7.87 2.26 15.12
CA ILE A 26 6.43 2.08 15.23
C ILE A 26 6.05 0.60 15.21
N LEU A 27 6.57 -0.16 14.25
CA LEU A 27 6.29 -1.60 14.15
C LEU A 27 6.90 -2.39 15.30
N GLY A 28 8.01 -1.93 15.87
CA GLY A 28 8.60 -2.52 17.08
C GLY A 28 7.72 -2.38 18.33
N LYS A 29 6.90 -1.32 18.41
CA LYS A 29 5.93 -1.11 19.47
C LYS A 29 4.61 -1.87 19.26
N HIS A 30 4.40 -2.40 18.06
CA HIS A 30 3.17 -3.08 17.65
C HIS A 30 3.44 -4.48 17.09
N PRO A 31 3.93 -5.43 17.93
CA PRO A 31 4.29 -6.77 17.47
C PRO A 31 3.08 -7.62 17.03
N GLU A 32 1.86 -7.18 17.32
CA GLU A 32 0.62 -7.77 16.78
C GLU A 32 0.48 -7.58 15.26
N ILE A 33 1.19 -6.62 14.66
CA ILE A 33 1.25 -6.45 13.21
C ILE A 33 2.21 -7.48 12.63
N LYS A 34 1.68 -8.49 11.98
CA LYS A 34 2.45 -9.65 11.49
C LYS A 34 2.81 -9.55 10.02
N PHE A 35 2.08 -8.73 9.26
CA PHE A 35 2.24 -8.63 7.82
C PHE A 35 2.27 -7.18 7.35
N VAL A 36 2.95 -6.97 6.24
CA VAL A 36 2.88 -5.74 5.44
C VAL A 36 2.32 -6.12 4.07
N SER A 37 1.32 -5.39 3.60
CA SER A 37 0.68 -5.62 2.30
C SER A 37 0.90 -4.41 1.41
N LEU A 38 1.52 -4.60 0.25
CA LEU A 38 1.61 -3.59 -0.80
C LEU A 38 0.38 -3.74 -1.70
N VAL A 39 -0.49 -2.73 -1.70
CA VAL A 39 -1.80 -2.80 -2.36
C VAL A 39 -1.86 -1.87 -3.56
N GLY A 40 -1.95 -2.45 -4.74
CA GLY A 40 -2.26 -1.73 -5.98
C GLY A 40 -3.70 -2.00 -6.41
N ILE A 41 -4.34 -1.02 -7.04
CA ILE A 41 -5.67 -1.18 -7.61
C ILE A 41 -5.57 -1.01 -9.12
N ASP A 42 -5.98 -2.01 -9.87
CA ASP A 42 -5.95 -1.99 -11.32
C ASP A 42 -7.11 -1.17 -11.92
N VAL A 43 -7.12 -1.01 -13.24
CA VAL A 43 -8.17 -0.25 -13.93
C VAL A 43 -9.54 -0.95 -13.93
N GLY A 44 -9.57 -2.23 -13.61
CA GLY A 44 -10.81 -3.00 -13.41
C GLY A 44 -11.39 -2.86 -12.00
N GLY A 45 -10.68 -2.17 -11.10
CA GLY A 45 -11.08 -2.00 -9.70
C GLY A 45 -10.71 -3.18 -8.80
N HIS A 46 -9.88 -4.11 -9.27
CA HIS A 46 -9.40 -5.21 -8.46
C HIS A 46 -8.18 -4.79 -7.66
N ASP A 47 -8.15 -5.16 -6.39
CA ASP A 47 -6.95 -5.00 -5.59
C ASP A 47 -5.98 -6.14 -5.88
N THR A 48 -4.73 -5.76 -6.13
CA THR A 48 -3.60 -6.67 -6.24
C THR A 48 -2.73 -6.41 -5.02
N ASP A 49 -2.65 -7.37 -4.12
CA ASP A 49 -1.84 -7.19 -2.93
C ASP A 49 -0.77 -8.29 -2.81
N GLU A 50 0.42 -7.85 -2.46
CA GLU A 50 1.52 -8.72 -2.09
C GLU A 50 1.75 -8.60 -0.59
N LYS A 51 1.49 -9.70 0.12
CA LYS A 51 1.60 -9.77 1.57
C LYS A 51 2.96 -10.34 1.96
N ILE A 52 3.69 -9.56 2.74
CA ILE A 52 5.05 -9.84 3.19
C ILE A 52 5.04 -10.01 4.70
N PRO A 53 5.66 -11.04 5.29
CA PRO A 53 5.89 -11.09 6.74
C PRO A 53 6.62 -9.84 7.22
N VAL A 54 6.23 -9.29 8.37
CA VAL A 54 6.79 -8.03 8.88
C VAL A 54 8.30 -8.12 9.08
N GLU A 55 8.80 -9.27 9.50
CA GLU A 55 10.24 -9.48 9.71
C GLU A 55 11.04 -9.38 8.41
N GLU A 56 10.53 -9.96 7.32
CA GLU A 56 11.16 -9.85 5.99
C GLU A 56 11.08 -8.43 5.45
N PHE A 57 9.96 -7.76 5.66
CA PHE A 57 9.82 -6.35 5.29
C PHE A 57 10.84 -5.47 6.02
N LEU A 58 11.00 -5.63 7.33
CA LEU A 58 11.95 -4.86 8.13
C LEU A 58 13.41 -5.13 7.76
N LYS A 59 13.71 -6.33 7.32
CA LYS A 59 15.06 -6.73 6.89
C LYS A 59 15.50 -6.01 5.63
N ASP A 60 14.63 -5.93 4.63
CA ASP A 60 14.92 -5.35 3.32
C ASP A 60 14.04 -4.12 3.02
N MET A 61 13.73 -3.33 4.04
CA MET A 61 12.75 -2.22 3.96
C MET A 61 13.06 -1.22 2.85
N ASP A 62 14.31 -0.79 2.72
CA ASP A 62 14.71 0.17 1.67
C ASP A 62 14.43 -0.37 0.28
N LYS A 63 14.67 -1.65 0.06
CA LYS A 63 14.37 -2.31 -1.21
C LYS A 63 12.88 -2.32 -1.50
N PHE A 64 12.05 -2.73 -0.53
CA PHE A 64 10.60 -2.76 -0.70
C PHE A 64 10.01 -1.36 -0.92
N LEU A 65 10.49 -0.37 -0.19
CA LEU A 65 9.98 1.00 -0.30
C LEU A 65 10.41 1.70 -1.60
N THR A 66 11.53 1.30 -2.20
CA THR A 66 12.06 1.92 -3.41
C THR A 66 11.63 1.19 -4.68
N HIS A 67 11.72 -0.14 -4.67
CA HIS A 67 11.47 -0.96 -5.86
C HIS A 67 10.14 -1.72 -5.81
N GLY A 68 9.51 -1.76 -4.63
CA GLY A 68 8.28 -2.50 -4.44
C GLY A 68 8.45 -4.01 -4.59
N VAL A 69 7.36 -4.65 -5.01
CA VAL A 69 7.30 -6.09 -5.30
C VAL A 69 6.79 -6.29 -6.71
N GLN A 70 7.41 -7.21 -7.43
CA GLN A 70 6.98 -7.58 -8.78
C GLN A 70 5.83 -8.58 -8.72
N THR A 71 4.79 -8.32 -9.49
CA THR A 71 3.68 -9.25 -9.72
C THR A 71 3.59 -9.63 -11.19
N ASP A 72 2.85 -10.70 -11.47
CA ASP A 72 2.59 -11.13 -12.83
C ASP A 72 1.58 -10.18 -13.52
N GLY A 73 1.97 -9.61 -14.65
CA GLY A 73 1.11 -8.71 -15.41
C GLY A 73 -0.18 -9.37 -15.93
N SER A 74 -0.23 -10.70 -16.00
CA SER A 74 -1.45 -11.43 -16.37
C SER A 74 -2.55 -11.38 -15.30
N SER A 75 -2.18 -11.12 -14.04
CA SER A 75 -3.11 -10.97 -12.91
C SER A 75 -3.62 -9.55 -12.70
N VAL A 76 -3.19 -8.61 -13.53
CA VAL A 76 -3.54 -7.18 -13.43
C VAL A 76 -4.25 -6.73 -14.70
N VAL A 77 -5.40 -6.07 -14.55
CA VAL A 77 -6.08 -5.44 -15.68
C VAL A 77 -5.37 -4.15 -16.04
N LEU A 78 -4.71 -4.13 -17.20
CA LEU A 78 -3.99 -2.97 -17.70
C LEU A 78 -4.82 -2.19 -18.72
N PRO A 79 -4.56 -0.89 -18.91
CA PRO A 79 -5.18 -0.13 -19.99
C PRO A 79 -4.91 -0.78 -21.36
N LYS A 80 -5.89 -0.70 -22.27
CA LYS A 80 -5.79 -1.31 -23.61
C LYS A 80 -4.59 -0.86 -24.45
N ILE A 81 -4.00 0.28 -24.10
CA ILE A 81 -2.80 0.81 -24.75
C ILE A 81 -1.50 0.12 -24.28
N ALA A 82 -1.55 -0.60 -23.17
CA ALA A 82 -0.40 -1.34 -22.68
C ALA A 82 -0.22 -2.63 -23.49
N LYS A 83 0.94 -2.78 -24.14
CA LYS A 83 1.28 -4.02 -24.84
C LYS A 83 1.84 -5.04 -23.85
N LEU A 84 1.09 -6.11 -23.62
CA LEU A 84 1.35 -7.12 -22.57
C LEU A 84 2.43 -8.16 -22.93
N ASN A 85 3.35 -7.90 -23.80
CA ASN A 85 4.41 -8.85 -24.11
C ASN A 85 5.45 -8.87 -22.99
N ASN A 86 5.46 -9.92 -22.15
CA ASN A 86 6.31 -10.10 -20.96
C ASN A 86 6.14 -8.98 -19.93
N ALA A 87 4.90 -8.59 -19.67
CA ALA A 87 4.60 -7.50 -18.76
C ALA A 87 4.99 -7.86 -17.33
N LYS A 88 6.02 -7.21 -16.84
CA LYS A 88 6.32 -7.13 -15.43
C LYS A 88 5.60 -5.92 -14.87
N VAL A 89 4.81 -6.12 -13.84
CA VAL A 89 4.17 -5.05 -13.10
C VAL A 89 4.76 -5.02 -11.71
N ASP A 90 5.30 -3.87 -11.34
CA ASP A 90 5.80 -3.61 -9.99
C ASP A 90 4.74 -2.90 -9.17
N ILE A 91 4.57 -3.33 -7.92
CA ILE A 91 3.72 -2.69 -6.93
C ILE A 91 4.62 -1.84 -6.06
N ILE A 92 4.62 -0.52 -6.28
CA ILE A 92 5.55 0.41 -5.62
C ILE A 92 4.82 1.23 -4.55
N PRO A 93 5.28 1.20 -3.29
CA PRO A 93 4.67 1.96 -2.20
C PRO A 93 4.58 3.45 -2.47
N ASP A 94 3.45 4.04 -2.10
CA ASP A 94 3.27 5.49 -2.10
C ASP A 94 3.61 6.04 -0.71
N LYS A 95 4.73 6.76 -0.61
CA LYS A 95 5.19 7.38 0.64
C LYS A 95 4.52 8.73 0.93
N THR A 96 3.73 9.24 0.00
CA THR A 96 3.10 10.57 0.12
C THR A 96 1.73 10.54 0.77
N VAL A 97 1.22 9.35 1.07
CA VAL A 97 -0.09 9.13 1.68
C VAL A 97 0.04 8.37 3.00
N ASN A 98 -0.97 8.48 3.85
CA ASN A 98 -1.03 7.69 5.08
C ASN A 98 -1.14 6.20 4.76
N TRP A 99 -0.52 5.37 5.59
CA TRP A 99 -0.66 3.92 5.56
C TRP A 99 -1.63 3.49 6.66
N PHE A 100 -2.30 2.38 6.46
CA PHE A 100 -3.38 1.93 7.33
C PHE A 100 -3.13 0.53 7.86
N VAL A 101 -3.63 0.25 9.04
CA VAL A 101 -3.58 -1.09 9.62
C VAL A 101 -4.95 -1.72 9.54
N ASP A 102 -5.00 -2.90 8.92
CA ASP A 102 -6.18 -3.74 8.86
C ASP A 102 -6.08 -4.79 9.96
N HIS A 103 -7.07 -4.81 10.87
CA HIS A 103 -7.09 -5.66 12.04
C HIS A 103 -8.01 -6.84 11.86
N ASN A 104 -7.49 -8.04 12.10
CA ASN A 104 -8.31 -9.25 12.11
C ASN A 104 -8.83 -9.54 13.53
N PHE A 105 -10.02 -9.06 13.82
CA PHE A 105 -10.65 -9.19 15.13
C PHE A 105 -11.00 -10.64 15.54
N ASN A 106 -10.90 -11.59 14.61
CA ASN A 106 -11.11 -13.00 14.90
C ASN A 106 -9.83 -13.71 15.40
N TYR A 107 -8.67 -13.04 15.28
CA TYR A 107 -7.39 -13.63 15.66
C TYR A 107 -6.65 -12.71 16.62
N PRO A 108 -6.77 -12.93 17.93
CA PRO A 108 -5.96 -12.23 18.91
C PRO A 108 -4.51 -12.71 18.84
N ASP A 109 -3.57 -11.77 18.87
CA ASP A 109 -2.18 -12.10 19.07
C ASP A 109 -1.95 -12.59 20.51
N PRO A 110 -1.38 -13.79 20.72
CA PRO A 110 -1.25 -14.35 22.06
C PRO A 110 -0.32 -13.57 22.98
N ASP A 111 0.63 -12.81 22.43
CA ASP A 111 1.61 -12.07 23.20
C ASP A 111 1.10 -10.69 23.64
N THR A 112 0.33 -10.02 22.81
CA THR A 112 -0.18 -8.66 23.09
C THR A 112 -1.65 -8.62 23.50
N GLY A 113 -2.43 -9.64 23.16
CA GLY A 113 -3.89 -9.67 23.33
C GLY A 113 -4.64 -8.73 22.37
N LEU A 114 -3.93 -8.07 21.44
CA LEU A 114 -4.52 -7.24 20.41
C LEU A 114 -4.82 -8.07 19.15
N PRO A 115 -5.75 -7.64 18.26
CA PRO A 115 -6.01 -8.37 17.03
C PRO A 115 -4.80 -8.36 16.12
N VAL A 116 -4.50 -9.48 15.48
CA VAL A 116 -3.43 -9.55 14.48
C VAL A 116 -3.69 -8.54 13.38
N GLY A 117 -2.66 -7.73 13.07
CA GLY A 117 -2.74 -6.65 12.09
C GLY A 117 -1.91 -6.90 10.84
N THR A 118 -2.35 -6.28 9.76
CA THR A 118 -1.62 -6.13 8.51
C THR A 118 -1.47 -4.65 8.19
N LEU A 119 -0.24 -4.17 8.06
CA LEU A 119 0.02 -2.82 7.58
C LEU A 119 -0.25 -2.79 6.06
N ARG A 120 -1.26 -2.03 5.65
CA ARG A 120 -1.63 -1.86 4.24
C ARG A 120 -1.03 -0.59 3.69
N ILE A 121 -0.16 -0.73 2.72
CA ILE A 121 0.54 0.38 2.08
C ILE A 121 -0.07 0.61 0.70
N PRO A 122 -0.81 1.73 0.51
CA PRO A 122 -1.27 2.12 -0.81
C PRO A 122 -0.09 2.23 -1.77
N SER A 123 -0.20 1.58 -2.92
CA SER A 123 0.90 1.43 -3.86
C SER A 123 0.46 1.77 -5.28
N SER A 124 1.41 2.14 -6.11
CA SER A 124 1.20 2.38 -7.54
C SER A 124 1.60 1.16 -8.34
N LEU A 125 0.81 0.81 -9.35
CA LEU A 125 1.18 -0.21 -10.33
C LEU A 125 2.01 0.43 -11.44
N VAL A 126 3.21 -0.10 -11.64
CA VAL A 126 4.18 0.42 -12.63
C VAL A 126 4.55 -0.69 -13.59
N HIS A 127 4.35 -0.43 -14.88
CA HIS A 127 4.66 -1.33 -15.96
C HIS A 127 5.98 -0.92 -16.63
N ASN A 128 6.89 -1.87 -16.82
CA ASN A 128 8.18 -1.64 -17.48
C ASN A 128 8.98 -0.44 -16.90
N ASP A 129 9.05 -0.34 -15.56
CA ASP A 129 9.83 0.64 -14.79
C ASP A 129 9.44 2.12 -14.94
N SER A 130 8.51 2.46 -15.81
CA SER A 130 8.19 3.87 -16.07
C SER A 130 6.71 4.20 -16.21
N GLU A 131 5.90 3.24 -16.64
CA GLU A 131 4.50 3.48 -16.97
C GLU A 131 3.59 3.16 -15.78
N ARG A 132 2.98 4.19 -15.23
CA ARG A 132 2.00 4.03 -14.15
C ARG A 132 0.65 3.65 -14.74
N VAL A 133 0.20 2.44 -14.46
CA VAL A 133 -0.96 1.81 -15.12
C VAL A 133 -2.14 1.54 -14.19
N GLY A 134 -2.00 1.85 -12.91
CA GLY A 134 -3.05 1.64 -11.91
C GLY A 134 -4.12 2.74 -11.90
N SER A 135 -5.27 2.43 -11.30
CA SER A 135 -6.41 3.36 -11.18
C SER A 135 -6.07 4.62 -10.37
N ARG A 136 -5.18 4.54 -9.39
CA ARG A 136 -4.77 5.69 -8.57
C ARG A 136 -4.19 6.84 -9.40
N VAL A 137 -3.35 6.51 -10.39
CA VAL A 137 -2.74 7.52 -11.26
C VAL A 137 -3.79 8.15 -12.18
N ILE A 138 -4.65 7.32 -12.75
CA ILE A 138 -5.74 7.78 -13.63
C ILE A 138 -6.67 8.72 -12.86
N LEU A 139 -7.07 8.34 -11.65
CA LEU A 139 -7.92 9.17 -10.80
C LEU A 139 -7.25 10.49 -10.41
N ARG A 140 -5.99 10.43 -9.99
CA ARG A 140 -5.22 11.63 -9.64
C ARG A 140 -5.11 12.61 -10.81
N ASP A 141 -4.82 12.11 -12.00
CA ASP A 141 -4.69 12.93 -13.19
C ASP A 141 -6.04 13.52 -13.61
N ALA A 142 -7.13 12.75 -13.50
CA ALA A 142 -8.47 13.23 -13.74
C ALA A 142 -8.87 14.36 -12.78
N ILE A 143 -8.57 14.20 -11.49
CA ILE A 143 -8.84 15.24 -10.46
C ILE A 143 -8.03 16.51 -10.75
N ARG A 144 -6.77 16.36 -11.10
CA ARG A 144 -5.90 17.49 -11.43
C ARG A 144 -6.42 18.25 -12.64
N ASN A 145 -6.75 17.55 -13.73
CA ASN A 145 -7.28 18.17 -14.94
C ASN A 145 -8.61 18.89 -14.66
N PHE A 146 -9.51 18.26 -13.89
CA PHE A 146 -10.77 18.90 -13.49
C PHE A 146 -10.52 20.18 -12.68
N LYS A 147 -9.58 20.16 -11.75
CA LYS A 147 -9.20 21.34 -10.96
C LYS A 147 -8.67 22.45 -11.85
N ASP A 148 -7.81 22.15 -12.80
CA ASP A 148 -7.25 23.13 -13.72
C ASP A 148 -8.31 23.75 -14.60
N ASP A 149 -9.22 22.94 -15.17
CA ASP A 149 -10.36 23.39 -15.96
C ASP A 149 -11.31 24.28 -15.14
N LEU A 150 -11.60 23.90 -13.89
CA LEU A 150 -12.41 24.70 -12.99
C LEU A 150 -11.78 26.05 -12.68
N MET A 151 -10.47 26.07 -12.42
CA MET A 151 -9.74 27.31 -12.13
C MET A 151 -9.71 28.23 -13.35
N GLU A 152 -9.63 27.70 -14.56
CA GLU A 152 -9.73 28.48 -15.80
C GLU A 152 -11.11 29.12 -15.97
N LEU A 153 -12.19 28.37 -15.69
CA LEU A 153 -13.57 28.90 -15.73
C LEU A 153 -13.83 30.01 -14.71
N LEU A 154 -13.12 30.01 -13.58
CA LEU A 154 -13.27 30.99 -12.50
C LEU A 154 -12.42 32.26 -12.68
N ARG A 155 -11.62 32.33 -13.74
CA ARG A 155 -10.83 33.50 -14.10
C ARG A 155 -11.68 34.51 -14.97
#